data_cf352136229e845883bfc4738982bee4
#
_entry.id   cf352136229e845883bfc4738982bee4
#
_cell.length_a   1.000
_cell.length_b   1.000
_cell.length_c   1.000
_cell.angle_alpha   90.00
_cell.angle_beta   90.00
_cell.angle_gamma   90.00
#
_symmetry.space_group_name_H-M   'P 1'
#
loop_
_entity.id
_entity.type
_entity.pdbx_description
1 polymer ?
#
loop_
_entity_poly.entity_id
_entity_poly.type
_entity_poly.pdbx_seq_one_letter_code
_entity_poly.pdbx_strand_id
1 'polypeptide(L)'
;MSTANLAMYGVAQGDIRQLFGQALVAIGEVNPDVVVLDCQTAMPTAAVAFARAFPDRFIDLGIAEQNAVSFAAGLARMGFIPVVPLFACFSTRRALDQVTIQVAYAGLNAKVCGLYAGLTSPNTGATHQMISDLAVMRSIPNLTVVEPADALEMQQALAAVVAHRGPVYFRLVRGDIGGPCPQVSPPDYVFRLGRATLLREGRHVTLIGSGLMVSRCLHAAEVLAQGGIAADVINVSTIKPLDAALIIARARRTGVVVTAENHTVLGGLGGAVAEVLGDECPVPLRRVGIRDEFGTSGPLEELFPRYDLTSEAVCGAARAAIKAKA
;
A
#
# COMPACT_ATOMS: atom_id res chain seq x y z
N MET A 1 -18.82 -2.13 -14.32
CA MET A 1 -18.69 -0.68 -14.64
C MET A 1 -17.37 -0.50 -15.38
N SER A 2 -17.38 0.22 -16.51
CA SER A 2 -16.19 0.42 -17.34
C SER A 2 -15.21 1.37 -16.65
N THR A 3 -13.95 1.00 -16.57
CA THR A 3 -12.81 1.81 -16.12
C THR A 3 -12.62 3.11 -16.92
N ALA A 4 -13.40 3.28 -18.00
CA ALA A 4 -13.32 4.43 -18.91
C ALA A 4 -13.77 5.76 -18.27
N ASN A 5 -14.59 5.77 -17.22
CA ASN A 5 -15.05 7.00 -16.58
C ASN A 5 -14.03 7.63 -15.60
N LEU A 6 -13.01 6.90 -15.19
CA LEU A 6 -11.97 7.43 -14.30
C LEU A 6 -10.84 8.17 -15.03
N ALA A 7 -10.73 7.98 -16.34
CA ALA A 7 -9.74 8.69 -17.18
C ALA A 7 -10.01 10.19 -17.35
N MET A 8 -11.15 10.70 -16.87
CA MET A 8 -11.48 12.15 -16.91
C MET A 8 -10.79 12.99 -15.82
N TYR A 9 -10.20 12.34 -14.81
CA TYR A 9 -9.42 13.06 -13.81
C TYR A 9 -7.97 13.15 -14.31
N GLY A 10 -7.62 14.31 -14.86
CA GLY A 10 -6.23 14.57 -15.27
C GLY A 10 -5.28 14.19 -14.14
N VAL A 11 -4.10 13.61 -14.50
CA VAL A 11 -3.08 13.20 -13.55
C VAL A 11 -2.66 14.42 -12.72
N ALA A 12 -3.31 14.62 -11.57
CA ALA A 12 -2.98 15.70 -10.68
C ALA A 12 -1.71 15.31 -9.91
N GLN A 13 -0.62 16.01 -10.18
CA GLN A 13 0.51 16.05 -9.27
C GLN A 13 0.02 16.77 -8.00
N GLY A 14 -0.20 16.03 -6.91
CA GLY A 14 -0.78 16.57 -5.69
C GLY A 14 -0.50 15.69 -4.47
N ASP A 15 -0.91 16.18 -3.33
CA ASP A 15 -0.93 15.41 -2.09
C ASP A 15 -1.87 14.20 -2.25
N ILE A 16 -1.33 12.99 -2.14
CA ILE A 16 -2.07 11.74 -2.33
C ILE A 16 -3.30 11.62 -1.41
N ARG A 17 -3.30 12.28 -0.24
CA ARG A 17 -4.45 12.33 0.67
C ARG A 17 -5.57 13.17 0.07
N GLN A 18 -5.26 14.34 -0.49
CA GLN A 18 -6.26 15.19 -1.14
C GLN A 18 -6.89 14.46 -2.31
N LEU A 19 -6.07 13.78 -3.09
CA LEU A 19 -6.53 12.95 -4.22
C LEU A 19 -7.36 11.75 -3.74
N PHE A 20 -7.04 11.16 -2.60
CA PHE A 20 -7.86 10.12 -1.96
C PHE A 20 -9.24 10.67 -1.58
N GLY A 21 -9.31 11.85 -0.93
CA GLY A 21 -10.58 12.51 -0.61
C GLY A 21 -11.43 12.80 -1.84
N GLN A 22 -10.81 13.29 -2.93
CA GLN A 22 -11.47 13.52 -4.21
C GLN A 22 -11.98 12.22 -4.86
N ALA A 23 -11.17 11.17 -4.80
CA ALA A 23 -11.57 9.86 -5.32
C ALA A 23 -12.75 9.27 -4.54
N LEU A 24 -12.81 9.46 -3.23
CA LEU A 24 -13.97 9.07 -2.43
C LEU A 24 -15.24 9.81 -2.88
N VAL A 25 -15.14 11.12 -3.14
CA VAL A 25 -16.29 11.91 -3.67
C VAL A 25 -16.75 11.35 -5.01
N ALA A 26 -15.84 11.18 -5.96
CA ALA A 26 -16.16 10.65 -7.28
C ALA A 26 -16.81 9.24 -7.22
N ILE A 27 -16.34 8.39 -6.31
CA ILE A 27 -16.95 7.07 -6.08
C ILE A 27 -18.35 7.24 -5.47
N GLY A 28 -18.52 8.16 -4.52
CA GLY A 28 -19.81 8.44 -3.89
C GLY A 28 -20.86 8.99 -4.84
N GLU A 29 -20.47 9.74 -5.88
CA GLU A 29 -21.36 10.25 -6.93
C GLU A 29 -22.00 9.13 -7.74
N VAL A 30 -21.24 8.07 -8.04
CA VAL A 30 -21.68 6.95 -8.91
C VAL A 30 -22.18 5.74 -8.13
N ASN A 31 -21.96 5.70 -6.80
CA ASN A 31 -22.37 4.58 -5.97
C ASN A 31 -23.01 5.05 -4.67
N PRO A 32 -24.36 5.04 -4.56
CA PRO A 32 -25.09 5.50 -3.37
C PRO A 32 -24.91 4.60 -2.15
N ASP A 33 -24.47 3.34 -2.32
CA ASP A 33 -24.28 2.40 -1.21
C ASP A 33 -22.98 2.68 -0.43
N VAL A 34 -22.11 3.55 -0.95
CA VAL A 34 -20.87 3.92 -0.26
C VAL A 34 -21.17 4.86 0.89
N VAL A 35 -20.74 4.47 2.09
CA VAL A 35 -20.80 5.23 3.34
C VAL A 35 -19.41 5.38 3.92
N VAL A 36 -19.04 6.57 4.37
CA VAL A 36 -17.72 6.79 5.00
C VAL A 36 -17.89 6.96 6.50
N LEU A 37 -17.09 6.20 7.27
CA LEU A 37 -17.06 6.25 8.73
C LEU A 37 -15.76 6.88 9.19
N ASP A 38 -15.82 7.79 10.14
CA ASP A 38 -14.65 8.52 10.65
C ASP A 38 -14.52 8.42 12.18
N CYS A 39 -13.31 8.69 12.66
CA CYS A 39 -12.98 8.75 14.08
C CYS A 39 -12.19 10.02 14.42
N GLN A 40 -12.76 11.20 14.13
CA GLN A 40 -12.10 12.51 14.30
C GLN A 40 -10.82 12.66 13.46
N THR A 41 -10.74 11.93 12.34
CA THR A 41 -9.58 11.93 11.43
C THR A 41 -9.91 12.48 10.03
N ALA A 42 -11.13 13.00 9.82
CA ALA A 42 -11.59 13.45 8.50
C ALA A 42 -10.69 14.51 7.85
N MET A 43 -10.18 15.46 8.63
CA MET A 43 -9.27 16.50 8.11
C MET A 43 -7.91 15.92 7.68
N PRO A 44 -7.16 15.19 8.53
CA PRO A 44 -5.87 14.63 8.13
C PRO A 44 -5.98 13.54 7.06
N THR A 45 -7.06 12.77 7.01
CA THR A 45 -7.28 11.75 5.97
C THR A 45 -7.87 12.31 4.67
N ALA A 46 -8.26 13.60 4.66
CA ALA A 46 -9.02 14.26 3.61
C ALA A 46 -10.44 13.69 3.35
N ALA A 47 -10.93 12.79 4.19
CA ALA A 47 -12.31 12.28 4.13
C ALA A 47 -13.37 13.40 4.33
N VAL A 48 -12.96 14.54 4.86
CA VAL A 48 -13.80 15.76 4.96
C VAL A 48 -14.39 16.19 3.61
N ALA A 49 -13.74 15.88 2.50
CA ALA A 49 -14.28 16.13 1.16
C ALA A 49 -15.58 15.35 0.94
N PHE A 50 -15.59 14.07 1.31
CA PHE A 50 -16.79 13.21 1.25
C PHE A 50 -17.88 13.71 2.22
N ALA A 51 -17.50 14.10 3.45
CA ALA A 51 -18.44 14.63 4.44
C ALA A 51 -19.19 15.87 3.93
N ARG A 52 -18.49 16.75 3.20
CA ARG A 52 -19.08 17.96 2.60
C ARG A 52 -20.01 17.64 1.41
N ALA A 53 -19.63 16.67 0.59
CA ALA A 53 -20.41 16.29 -0.59
C ALA A 53 -21.64 15.44 -0.22
N PHE A 54 -21.51 14.58 0.79
CA PHE A 54 -22.54 13.60 1.16
C PHE A 54 -22.71 13.52 2.69
N PRO A 55 -23.23 14.57 3.34
CA PRO A 55 -23.35 14.62 4.81
C PRO A 55 -24.20 13.48 5.39
N ASP A 56 -25.22 13.00 4.67
CA ASP A 56 -26.09 11.90 5.12
C ASP A 56 -25.44 10.51 4.98
N ARG A 57 -24.28 10.43 4.34
CA ARG A 57 -23.50 9.19 4.16
C ARG A 57 -22.13 9.25 4.81
N PHE A 58 -21.91 10.27 5.64
CA PHE A 58 -20.70 10.43 6.45
C PHE A 58 -21.07 10.37 7.94
N ILE A 59 -20.41 9.46 8.67
CA ILE A 59 -20.72 9.22 10.08
C ILE A 59 -19.43 9.33 10.89
N ASP A 60 -19.30 10.37 11.70
CA ASP A 60 -18.23 10.51 12.67
C ASP A 60 -18.63 9.87 14.00
N LEU A 61 -17.87 8.88 14.43
CA LEU A 61 -18.14 8.09 15.64
C LEU A 61 -17.28 8.53 16.83
N GLY A 62 -16.55 9.64 16.69
CA GLY A 62 -15.59 10.08 17.67
C GLY A 62 -14.32 9.20 17.67
N ILE A 63 -13.42 9.39 18.64
CA ILE A 63 -12.18 8.59 18.77
C ILE A 63 -12.52 7.20 19.30
N ALA A 64 -13.07 6.35 18.41
CA ALA A 64 -13.60 5.03 18.77
C ALA A 64 -13.44 4.03 17.60
N GLU A 65 -12.21 3.73 17.20
CA GLU A 65 -11.88 2.96 16.00
C GLU A 65 -12.44 1.52 16.03
N GLN A 66 -12.50 0.90 17.22
CA GLN A 66 -13.13 -0.41 17.40
C GLN A 66 -14.63 -0.33 17.08
N ASN A 67 -15.31 0.70 17.59
CA ASN A 67 -16.73 0.93 17.31
C ASN A 67 -16.95 1.22 15.82
N ALA A 68 -16.09 2.02 15.19
CA ALA A 68 -16.20 2.34 13.77
C ALA A 68 -16.10 1.10 12.88
N VAL A 69 -15.19 0.20 13.15
CA VAL A 69 -15.07 -1.07 12.41
C VAL A 69 -16.27 -2.00 12.69
N SER A 70 -16.75 -2.05 13.94
CA SER A 70 -17.97 -2.81 14.29
C SER A 70 -19.20 -2.24 13.58
N PHE A 71 -19.33 -0.91 13.55
CA PHE A 71 -20.41 -0.22 12.86
C PHE A 71 -20.36 -0.48 11.34
N ALA A 72 -19.15 -0.44 10.76
CA ALA A 72 -18.91 -0.80 9.36
C ALA A 72 -19.35 -2.25 9.06
N ALA A 73 -19.05 -3.18 9.94
CA ALA A 73 -19.50 -4.57 9.79
C ALA A 73 -21.04 -4.66 9.75
N GLY A 74 -21.73 -3.91 10.62
CA GLY A 74 -23.19 -3.82 10.62
C GLY A 74 -23.76 -3.25 9.32
N LEU A 75 -23.22 -2.13 8.83
CA LEU A 75 -23.62 -1.53 7.57
C LEU A 75 -23.37 -2.45 6.37
N ALA A 76 -22.21 -3.12 6.34
CA ALA A 76 -21.90 -4.07 5.26
C ALA A 76 -22.87 -5.26 5.26
N ARG A 77 -23.34 -5.68 6.41
CA ARG A 77 -24.37 -6.72 6.55
C ARG A 77 -25.73 -6.29 5.98
N MET A 78 -26.01 -4.98 6.04
CA MET A 78 -27.22 -4.36 5.47
C MET A 78 -27.12 -4.10 3.96
N GLY A 79 -25.97 -4.37 3.33
CA GLY A 79 -25.74 -4.18 1.90
C GLY A 79 -25.00 -2.91 1.52
N PHE A 80 -24.65 -2.04 2.46
CA PHE A 80 -23.82 -0.86 2.21
C PHE A 80 -22.35 -1.25 1.98
N ILE A 81 -21.58 -0.30 1.46
CA ILE A 81 -20.14 -0.40 1.26
C ILE A 81 -19.43 0.61 2.17
N PRO A 82 -19.21 0.28 3.44
CA PRO A 82 -18.52 1.18 4.35
C PRO A 82 -17.04 1.28 4.02
N VAL A 83 -16.56 2.51 3.91
CA VAL A 83 -15.15 2.88 3.82
C VAL A 83 -14.76 3.55 5.13
N VAL A 84 -13.70 3.05 5.77
CA VAL A 84 -13.27 3.50 7.11
C VAL A 84 -11.83 4.03 7.02
N PRO A 85 -11.63 5.32 6.67
CA PRO A 85 -10.31 5.94 6.58
C PRO A 85 -9.78 6.30 7.97
N LEU A 86 -8.86 5.51 8.48
CA LEU A 86 -8.21 5.67 9.77
C LEU A 86 -6.69 5.82 9.59
N PHE A 87 -5.99 6.27 10.61
CA PHE A 87 -4.53 6.08 10.62
C PHE A 87 -4.20 4.59 10.69
N ALA A 88 -3.20 4.16 9.94
CA ALA A 88 -2.80 2.75 9.85
C ALA A 88 -2.51 2.13 11.23
N CYS A 89 -1.92 2.90 12.16
CA CYS A 89 -1.66 2.44 13.52
C CYS A 89 -2.96 2.17 14.31
N PHE A 90 -4.04 2.90 14.06
CA PHE A 90 -5.29 2.73 14.78
C PHE A 90 -6.16 1.63 14.15
N SER A 91 -6.21 1.57 12.82
CA SER A 91 -6.90 0.47 12.13
C SER A 91 -6.29 -0.90 12.44
N THR A 92 -4.95 -0.94 12.66
CA THR A 92 -4.23 -2.18 12.90
C THR A 92 -4.11 -2.51 14.38
N ARG A 93 -3.64 -1.58 15.22
CA ARG A 93 -3.38 -1.90 16.64
C ARG A 93 -4.63 -1.89 17.51
N ARG A 94 -5.54 -0.90 17.31
CA ARG A 94 -6.75 -0.78 18.14
C ARG A 94 -7.89 -1.64 17.64
N ALA A 95 -8.18 -1.63 16.34
CA ALA A 95 -9.36 -2.27 15.77
C ALA A 95 -9.05 -3.67 15.19
N LEU A 96 -7.90 -4.27 15.50
CA LEU A 96 -7.47 -5.54 14.90
C LEU A 96 -8.47 -6.67 15.10
N ASP A 97 -9.00 -6.82 16.30
CA ASP A 97 -9.99 -7.86 16.60
C ASP A 97 -11.25 -7.67 15.77
N GLN A 98 -11.77 -6.44 15.68
CA GLN A 98 -12.97 -6.11 14.90
C GLN A 98 -12.74 -6.34 13.40
N VAL A 99 -11.57 -5.94 12.88
CA VAL A 99 -11.19 -6.23 11.48
C VAL A 99 -11.13 -7.73 11.24
N THR A 100 -10.55 -8.49 12.16
CA THR A 100 -10.35 -9.93 12.03
C THR A 100 -11.68 -10.70 12.11
N ILE A 101 -12.44 -10.47 13.20
CA ILE A 101 -13.60 -11.30 13.51
C ILE A 101 -14.87 -10.75 12.87
N GLN A 102 -15.11 -9.45 12.99
CA GLN A 102 -16.39 -8.90 12.55
C GLN A 102 -16.42 -8.62 11.05
N VAL A 103 -15.26 -8.35 10.44
CA VAL A 103 -15.17 -8.01 9.01
C VAL A 103 -14.62 -9.19 8.20
N ALA A 104 -13.39 -9.65 8.47
CA ALA A 104 -12.71 -10.64 7.63
C ALA A 104 -13.28 -12.06 7.80
N TYR A 105 -13.47 -12.53 9.04
CA TYR A 105 -14.07 -13.85 9.30
C TYR A 105 -15.50 -13.93 8.76
N ALA A 106 -16.29 -12.85 8.94
CA ALA A 106 -17.65 -12.77 8.43
C ALA A 106 -17.73 -12.53 6.89
N GLY A 107 -16.60 -12.31 6.21
CA GLY A 107 -16.54 -12.07 4.76
C GLY A 107 -17.26 -10.80 4.29
N LEU A 108 -17.35 -9.77 5.14
CA LEU A 108 -18.16 -8.59 4.89
C LEU A 108 -17.48 -7.61 3.94
N ASN A 109 -18.29 -6.91 3.16
CA ASN A 109 -17.84 -5.96 2.15
C ASN A 109 -17.47 -4.59 2.75
N ALA A 110 -16.52 -4.56 3.70
CA ALA A 110 -16.02 -3.34 4.33
C ALA A 110 -14.59 -3.02 3.86
N LYS A 111 -14.29 -1.73 3.69
CA LYS A 111 -12.99 -1.22 3.23
C LYS A 111 -12.33 -0.44 4.35
N VAL A 112 -11.38 -1.07 5.04
CA VAL A 112 -10.57 -0.43 6.08
C VAL A 112 -9.36 0.21 5.42
N CYS A 113 -9.27 1.55 5.47
CA CYS A 113 -8.16 2.28 4.86
C CYS A 113 -7.19 2.72 5.96
N GLY A 114 -5.96 2.23 5.90
CA GLY A 114 -4.88 2.60 6.80
C GLY A 114 -4.00 3.71 6.20
N LEU A 115 -4.26 4.96 6.55
CA LEU A 115 -3.47 6.11 6.11
C LEU A 115 -2.29 6.38 7.05
N TYR A 116 -1.33 7.17 6.63
CA TYR A 116 -0.11 7.48 7.40
C TYR A 116 0.75 6.24 7.68
N ALA A 117 0.77 5.31 6.75
CA ALA A 117 1.46 4.04 6.89
C ALA A 117 3.00 4.17 6.90
N GLY A 118 3.68 3.20 7.50
CA GLY A 118 5.12 3.19 7.62
C GLY A 118 5.65 4.35 8.48
N LEU A 119 6.75 4.96 8.05
CA LEU A 119 7.35 6.12 8.71
C LEU A 119 6.69 7.46 8.37
N THR A 120 5.62 7.47 7.55
CA THR A 120 5.04 8.71 7.02
C THR A 120 4.18 9.51 8.03
N SER A 121 4.38 9.27 9.30
CA SER A 121 3.91 10.09 10.42
C SER A 121 5.11 10.68 11.21
N PRO A 122 5.92 11.56 10.56
CA PRO A 122 7.26 11.88 11.06
C PRO A 122 7.26 12.65 12.38
N ASN A 123 6.33 13.58 12.56
CA ASN A 123 6.29 14.45 13.74
C ASN A 123 5.82 13.73 15.00
N THR A 124 4.98 12.69 14.86
CA THR A 124 4.37 11.97 15.98
C THR A 124 5.17 10.74 16.42
N GLY A 125 6.11 10.29 15.59
CA GLY A 125 7.03 9.19 15.92
C GLY A 125 6.33 7.83 16.07
N ALA A 126 6.96 6.94 16.82
CA ALA A 126 6.61 5.52 16.94
C ALA A 126 5.14 5.23 17.32
N THR A 127 4.47 6.13 18.04
CA THR A 127 3.07 5.95 18.45
C THR A 127 2.10 5.97 17.27
N HIS A 128 2.45 6.68 16.20
CA HIS A 128 1.63 6.85 15.00
C HIS A 128 2.26 6.22 13.74
N GLN A 129 3.57 6.00 13.75
CA GLN A 129 4.24 5.27 12.68
C GLN A 129 3.82 3.80 12.71
N MET A 130 3.26 3.33 11.61
CA MET A 130 2.78 1.96 11.50
C MET A 130 3.65 1.17 10.55
N ILE A 131 4.62 0.47 11.14
CA ILE A 131 5.66 -0.27 10.41
C ILE A 131 5.41 -1.79 10.34
N SER A 132 4.26 -2.27 10.81
CA SER A 132 3.96 -3.72 10.88
C SER A 132 2.56 -4.09 10.38
N ASP A 133 1.83 -3.15 9.78
CA ASP A 133 0.46 -3.35 9.34
C ASP A 133 0.33 -4.39 8.20
N LEU A 134 1.23 -4.38 7.22
CA LEU A 134 1.20 -5.39 6.16
C LEU A 134 1.37 -6.80 6.71
N ALA A 135 2.30 -7.00 7.66
CA ALA A 135 2.52 -8.29 8.30
C ALA A 135 1.27 -8.79 9.02
N VAL A 136 0.63 -7.93 9.80
CA VAL A 136 -0.57 -8.25 10.55
C VAL A 136 -1.76 -8.49 9.62
N MET A 137 -2.04 -7.56 8.69
CA MET A 137 -3.22 -7.63 7.84
C MET A 137 -3.14 -8.77 6.81
N ARG A 138 -1.94 -9.07 6.26
CA ARG A 138 -1.82 -10.19 5.32
C ARG A 138 -1.99 -11.56 5.98
N SER A 139 -1.76 -11.68 7.28
CA SER A 139 -1.97 -12.94 8.01
C SER A 139 -3.45 -13.27 8.25
N ILE A 140 -4.35 -12.28 8.15
CA ILE A 140 -5.78 -12.47 8.40
C ILE A 140 -6.43 -13.19 7.20
N PRO A 141 -7.09 -14.35 7.38
CA PRO A 141 -7.80 -15.03 6.28
C PRO A 141 -8.86 -14.13 5.64
N ASN A 142 -9.14 -14.34 4.37
CA ASN A 142 -10.12 -13.62 3.53
C ASN A 142 -9.82 -12.13 3.30
N LEU A 143 -8.93 -11.48 4.05
CA LEU A 143 -8.63 -10.07 3.90
C LEU A 143 -7.73 -9.84 2.69
N THR A 144 -8.18 -9.01 1.74
CA THR A 144 -7.35 -8.50 0.65
C THR A 144 -6.53 -7.32 1.14
N VAL A 145 -5.25 -7.21 0.73
CA VAL A 145 -4.32 -6.14 1.17
C VAL A 145 -3.74 -5.43 -0.04
N VAL A 146 -3.95 -4.12 -0.12
CA VAL A 146 -3.54 -3.28 -1.27
C VAL A 146 -2.74 -2.08 -0.79
N GLU A 147 -1.62 -1.79 -1.45
CA GLU A 147 -0.77 -0.62 -1.22
C GLU A 147 -0.35 0.00 -2.57
N PRO A 148 -1.06 1.02 -3.08
CA PRO A 148 -0.71 1.65 -4.34
C PRO A 148 0.59 2.47 -4.24
N ALA A 149 1.31 2.55 -5.36
CA ALA A 149 2.63 3.18 -5.44
C ALA A 149 2.58 4.70 -5.69
N ASP A 150 1.55 5.18 -6.36
CA ASP A 150 1.39 6.60 -6.72
C ASP A 150 -0.09 7.03 -6.76
N ALA A 151 -0.32 8.29 -7.11
CA ALA A 151 -1.66 8.87 -7.12
C ALA A 151 -2.56 8.29 -8.22
N LEU A 152 -2.04 8.00 -9.41
CA LEU A 152 -2.80 7.39 -10.49
C LEU A 152 -3.25 5.99 -10.12
N GLU A 153 -2.32 5.18 -9.61
CA GLU A 153 -2.64 3.84 -9.14
C GLU A 153 -3.59 3.88 -7.95
N MET A 154 -3.42 4.81 -7.01
CA MET A 154 -4.30 4.96 -5.86
C MET A 154 -5.76 5.20 -6.26
N GLN A 155 -6.01 6.10 -7.22
CA GLN A 155 -7.36 6.40 -7.69
C GLN A 155 -8.02 5.18 -8.33
N GLN A 156 -7.30 4.48 -9.22
CA GLN A 156 -7.80 3.27 -9.88
C GLN A 156 -7.98 2.11 -8.89
N ALA A 157 -7.02 1.94 -7.97
CA ALA A 157 -7.06 0.89 -6.96
C ALA A 157 -8.22 1.09 -5.99
N LEU A 158 -8.49 2.33 -5.54
CA LEU A 158 -9.61 2.62 -4.66
C LEU A 158 -10.96 2.29 -5.30
N ALA A 159 -11.15 2.67 -6.57
CA ALA A 159 -12.35 2.31 -7.32
C ALA A 159 -12.51 0.79 -7.47
N ALA A 160 -11.41 0.09 -7.80
CA ALA A 160 -11.42 -1.37 -7.92
C ALA A 160 -11.70 -2.06 -6.59
N VAL A 161 -11.15 -1.54 -5.49
CA VAL A 161 -11.36 -2.04 -4.12
C VAL A 161 -12.81 -1.84 -3.69
N VAL A 162 -13.44 -0.70 -3.98
CA VAL A 162 -14.84 -0.48 -3.66
C VAL A 162 -15.75 -1.41 -4.47
N ALA A 163 -15.43 -1.65 -5.74
CA ALA A 163 -16.16 -2.59 -6.59
C ALA A 163 -15.94 -4.07 -6.22
N HIS A 164 -14.82 -4.40 -5.57
CA HIS A 164 -14.52 -5.76 -5.12
C HIS A 164 -15.45 -6.17 -3.97
N ARG A 165 -16.09 -7.34 -4.07
CA ARG A 165 -16.92 -7.91 -3.00
C ARG A 165 -16.03 -8.66 -2.01
N GLY A 166 -15.92 -8.14 -0.80
CA GLY A 166 -15.14 -8.74 0.29
C GLY A 166 -14.38 -7.70 1.12
N PRO A 167 -13.76 -8.15 2.21
CA PRO A 167 -13.01 -7.29 3.10
C PRO A 167 -11.67 -6.87 2.47
N VAL A 168 -11.34 -5.58 2.59
CA VAL A 168 -10.08 -5.04 2.08
C VAL A 168 -9.42 -4.16 3.13
N TYR A 169 -8.10 -4.31 3.29
CA TYR A 169 -7.22 -3.33 3.89
C TYR A 169 -6.52 -2.54 2.79
N PHE A 170 -6.77 -1.23 2.74
CA PHE A 170 -6.22 -0.32 1.74
C PHE A 170 -5.21 0.60 2.41
N ARG A 171 -3.93 0.44 2.11
CA ARG A 171 -2.80 1.12 2.76
C ARG A 171 -2.38 2.33 1.97
N LEU A 172 -2.23 3.49 2.65
CA LEU A 172 -1.73 4.71 2.05
C LEU A 172 -0.69 5.41 2.92
N VAL A 173 0.32 5.95 2.26
CA VAL A 173 1.28 6.87 2.89
C VAL A 173 0.66 8.26 3.07
N ARG A 174 1.26 9.09 3.90
CA ARG A 174 0.97 10.52 3.96
C ARG A 174 1.49 11.22 2.71
N GLY A 175 0.71 12.17 2.17
CA GLY A 175 1.01 12.79 0.89
C GLY A 175 2.12 13.85 0.88
N ASP A 176 2.42 14.45 2.03
CA ASP A 176 3.42 15.51 2.19
C ASP A 176 4.79 14.95 2.65
N ILE A 177 5.30 13.96 1.97
CA ILE A 177 6.58 13.30 2.24
C ILE A 177 7.79 14.03 1.62
N GLY A 178 7.88 15.35 1.83
CA GLY A 178 8.95 16.17 1.24
C GLY A 178 8.73 16.52 -0.24
N GLY A 179 7.51 16.37 -0.75
CA GLY A 179 7.11 16.65 -2.13
C GLY A 179 5.99 15.74 -2.63
N PRO A 180 5.49 15.95 -3.84
CA PRO A 180 4.48 15.09 -4.44
C PRO A 180 5.02 13.65 -4.55
N CYS A 181 4.15 12.66 -4.32
CA CYS A 181 4.50 11.26 -4.53
C CYS A 181 4.89 11.08 -6.02
N PRO A 182 6.12 10.62 -6.33
CA PRO A 182 6.56 10.49 -7.71
C PRO A 182 5.63 9.55 -8.47
N GLN A 183 5.16 9.96 -9.64
CA GLN A 183 4.41 9.07 -10.52
C GLN A 183 5.35 8.01 -11.08
N VAL A 184 5.03 6.76 -10.85
CA VAL A 184 5.77 5.58 -11.34
C VAL A 184 4.95 4.75 -12.32
N SER A 185 3.62 4.86 -12.23
CA SER A 185 2.69 4.22 -13.15
C SER A 185 2.73 4.89 -14.51
N PRO A 186 2.84 4.15 -15.64
CA PRO A 186 2.81 4.73 -16.97
C PRO A 186 1.44 5.36 -17.28
N PRO A 187 1.33 6.28 -18.26
CA PRO A 187 0.08 6.98 -18.55
C PRO A 187 -1.09 6.08 -18.96
N ASP A 188 -0.80 4.93 -19.56
CA ASP A 188 -1.77 3.91 -19.98
C ASP A 188 -1.99 2.82 -18.92
N TYR A 189 -1.54 3.06 -17.69
CA TYR A 189 -1.66 2.11 -16.59
C TYR A 189 -3.11 1.75 -16.28
N VAL A 190 -3.35 0.47 -16.08
CA VAL A 190 -4.64 -0.07 -15.65
C VAL A 190 -4.43 -0.96 -14.44
N PHE A 191 -4.92 -0.52 -13.27
CA PHE A 191 -4.88 -1.31 -12.06
C PHE A 191 -5.76 -2.57 -12.18
N ARG A 192 -5.21 -3.69 -11.74
CA ARG A 192 -5.93 -4.96 -11.64
C ARG A 192 -5.62 -5.61 -10.30
N LEU A 193 -6.64 -5.78 -9.48
CA LEU A 193 -6.51 -6.41 -8.18
C LEU A 193 -5.87 -7.81 -8.31
N GLY A 194 -4.87 -8.09 -7.48
CA GLY A 194 -4.13 -9.36 -7.50
C GLY A 194 -3.08 -9.47 -8.63
N ARG A 195 -2.82 -8.38 -9.37
CA ARG A 195 -1.77 -8.34 -10.40
C ARG A 195 -0.69 -7.35 -10.06
N ALA A 196 0.54 -7.76 -10.24
CA ALA A 196 1.72 -6.91 -10.17
C ALA A 196 2.10 -6.40 -11.56
N THR A 197 2.81 -5.27 -11.60
CA THR A 197 3.20 -4.61 -12.85
C THR A 197 4.72 -4.61 -13.02
N LEU A 198 5.20 -5.14 -14.14
CA LEU A 198 6.60 -5.01 -14.55
C LEU A 198 6.80 -3.62 -15.16
N LEU A 199 7.48 -2.73 -14.41
CA LEU A 199 7.73 -1.35 -14.84
C LEU A 199 9.02 -1.21 -15.67
N ARG A 200 9.98 -2.10 -15.46
CA ARG A 200 11.25 -2.12 -16.18
C ARG A 200 11.74 -3.55 -16.35
N GLU A 201 12.31 -3.86 -17.52
CA GLU A 201 12.95 -5.13 -17.77
C GLU A 201 14.46 -5.10 -17.57
N GLY A 202 14.98 -6.15 -16.95
CA GLY A 202 16.41 -6.40 -16.74
C GLY A 202 16.73 -7.90 -16.79
N ARG A 203 17.98 -8.27 -16.49
CA ARG A 203 18.42 -9.67 -16.56
C ARG A 203 19.32 -10.11 -15.41
N HIS A 204 19.74 -9.17 -14.52
CA HIS A 204 20.73 -9.47 -13.50
C HIS A 204 20.14 -9.58 -12.10
N VAL A 205 19.07 -8.86 -11.81
CA VAL A 205 18.38 -8.82 -10.51
C VAL A 205 16.94 -8.38 -10.72
N THR A 206 16.01 -8.89 -9.91
CA THR A 206 14.63 -8.42 -9.83
C THR A 206 14.45 -7.56 -8.56
N LEU A 207 14.12 -6.28 -8.73
CA LEU A 207 13.74 -5.37 -7.66
C LEU A 207 12.22 -5.36 -7.55
N ILE A 208 11.69 -5.65 -6.37
CA ILE A 208 10.25 -5.72 -6.09
C ILE A 208 9.93 -4.67 -5.04
N GLY A 209 9.09 -3.70 -5.37
CA GLY A 209 8.65 -2.67 -4.44
C GLY A 209 7.15 -2.66 -4.22
N SER A 210 6.69 -2.09 -3.09
CA SER A 210 5.32 -1.66 -2.86
C SER A 210 5.27 -0.22 -2.40
N GLY A 211 4.14 0.44 -2.64
CA GLY A 211 3.93 1.82 -2.24
C GLY A 211 5.05 2.75 -2.72
N LEU A 212 5.45 3.68 -1.86
CA LEU A 212 6.49 4.67 -2.20
C LEU A 212 7.87 4.07 -2.53
N MET A 213 8.15 2.82 -2.12
CA MET A 213 9.45 2.19 -2.39
C MET A 213 9.61 1.76 -3.85
N VAL A 214 8.56 1.75 -4.64
CA VAL A 214 8.63 1.49 -6.09
C VAL A 214 9.47 2.56 -6.79
N SER A 215 9.30 3.84 -6.43
CA SER A 215 10.12 4.93 -6.99
C SER A 215 11.60 4.78 -6.64
N ARG A 216 11.91 4.27 -5.42
CA ARG A 216 13.29 3.97 -5.00
C ARG A 216 13.88 2.81 -5.80
N CYS A 217 13.08 1.78 -6.09
CA CYS A 217 13.49 0.67 -6.95
C CYS A 217 13.78 1.12 -8.38
N LEU A 218 12.96 2.01 -8.95
CA LEU A 218 13.20 2.55 -10.30
C LEU A 218 14.49 3.37 -10.35
N HIS A 219 14.70 4.29 -9.40
CA HIS A 219 15.93 5.06 -9.33
C HIS A 219 17.16 4.15 -9.08
N ALA A 220 17.05 3.16 -8.20
CA ALA A 220 18.11 2.17 -7.99
C ALA A 220 18.45 1.42 -9.29
N ALA A 221 17.44 1.05 -10.09
CA ALA A 221 17.66 0.39 -11.37
C ALA A 221 18.40 1.27 -12.38
N GLU A 222 18.17 2.60 -12.36
CA GLU A 222 18.93 3.56 -13.17
C GLU A 222 20.40 3.64 -12.74
N VAL A 223 20.65 3.77 -11.43
CA VAL A 223 22.01 3.81 -10.86
C VAL A 223 22.76 2.49 -11.12
N LEU A 224 22.10 1.35 -10.97
CA LEU A 224 22.68 0.03 -11.26
C LEU A 224 23.03 -0.12 -12.75
N ALA A 225 22.22 0.42 -13.65
CA ALA A 225 22.45 0.37 -15.09
C ALA A 225 23.73 1.11 -15.51
N GLN A 226 24.07 2.24 -14.85
CA GLN A 226 25.33 2.96 -15.06
C GLN A 226 26.54 2.08 -14.73
N GLY A 227 26.41 1.13 -13.79
CA GLY A 227 27.40 0.11 -13.45
C GLY A 227 27.26 -1.20 -14.23
N GLY A 228 26.50 -1.25 -15.33
CA GLY A 228 26.32 -2.42 -16.18
C GLY A 228 25.36 -3.49 -15.62
N ILE A 229 24.63 -3.19 -14.53
CA ILE A 229 23.67 -4.10 -13.93
C ILE A 229 22.24 -3.72 -14.40
N ALA A 230 21.67 -4.52 -15.29
CA ALA A 230 20.29 -4.36 -15.75
C ALA A 230 19.31 -5.04 -14.77
N ALA A 231 18.46 -4.26 -14.13
CA ALA A 231 17.49 -4.72 -13.14
C ALA A 231 16.05 -4.72 -13.70
N ASP A 232 15.29 -5.80 -13.40
CA ASP A 232 13.82 -5.74 -13.42
C ASP A 232 13.33 -4.83 -12.31
N VAL A 233 12.21 -4.13 -12.53
CA VAL A 233 11.46 -3.45 -11.46
C VAL A 233 10.00 -3.86 -11.52
N ILE A 234 9.50 -4.43 -10.43
CA ILE A 234 8.11 -4.86 -10.28
C ILE A 234 7.44 -4.01 -9.21
N ASN A 235 6.30 -3.41 -9.55
CA ASN A 235 5.37 -2.83 -8.60
C ASN A 235 4.39 -3.91 -8.12
N VAL A 236 4.38 -4.19 -6.83
CA VAL A 236 3.43 -5.10 -6.17
C VAL A 236 2.47 -4.26 -5.34
N SER A 237 1.41 -3.79 -5.94
CA SER A 237 0.37 -3.00 -5.27
C SER A 237 -0.70 -3.86 -4.57
N THR A 238 -0.84 -5.13 -4.93
CA THR A 238 -1.65 -6.10 -4.18
C THR A 238 -0.73 -7.05 -3.43
N ILE A 239 -0.65 -6.88 -2.11
CA ILE A 239 0.19 -7.73 -1.24
C ILE A 239 -0.48 -9.08 -1.00
N LYS A 240 -1.82 -9.07 -0.96
CA LYS A 240 -2.64 -10.28 -0.82
C LYS A 240 -3.96 -10.13 -1.59
N PRO A 241 -4.25 -11.02 -2.55
CA PRO A 241 -3.40 -12.10 -3.04
C PRO A 241 -2.18 -11.57 -3.79
N LEU A 242 -1.04 -12.26 -3.65
CA LEU A 242 0.20 -11.91 -4.32
C LEU A 242 0.21 -12.46 -5.76
N ASP A 243 0.74 -11.71 -6.73
CA ASP A 243 0.98 -12.20 -8.10
C ASP A 243 2.24 -13.10 -8.12
N ALA A 244 2.11 -14.30 -7.57
CA ALA A 244 3.18 -15.26 -7.49
C ALA A 244 3.73 -15.64 -8.88
N ALA A 245 2.86 -15.73 -9.87
CA ALA A 245 3.25 -16.13 -11.23
C ALA A 245 4.27 -15.17 -11.86
N LEU A 246 4.04 -13.86 -11.77
CA LEU A 246 4.98 -12.86 -12.27
C LEU A 246 6.29 -12.89 -11.48
N ILE A 247 6.22 -12.96 -10.15
CA ILE A 247 7.39 -12.99 -9.26
C ILE A 247 8.28 -14.19 -9.58
N ILE A 248 7.70 -15.38 -9.66
CA ILE A 248 8.43 -16.62 -9.99
C ILE A 248 9.07 -16.54 -11.37
N ALA A 249 8.33 -16.08 -12.39
CA ALA A 249 8.83 -15.95 -13.74
C ALA A 249 10.06 -15.01 -13.81
N ARG A 250 10.01 -13.88 -13.11
CA ARG A 250 11.13 -12.91 -13.09
C ARG A 250 12.29 -13.40 -12.22
N ALA A 251 12.02 -14.04 -11.08
CA ALA A 251 13.04 -14.64 -10.23
C ALA A 251 13.82 -15.74 -10.97
N ARG A 252 13.14 -16.61 -11.71
CA ARG A 252 13.80 -17.63 -12.55
C ARG A 252 14.71 -17.02 -13.61
N ARG A 253 14.28 -15.91 -14.21
CA ARG A 253 15.05 -15.22 -15.26
C ARG A 253 16.31 -14.55 -14.71
N THR A 254 16.20 -13.82 -13.61
CA THR A 254 17.31 -13.04 -13.03
C THR A 254 18.16 -13.87 -12.06
N GLY A 255 17.55 -14.84 -11.38
CA GLY A 255 18.16 -15.68 -10.37
C GLY A 255 18.52 -14.97 -9.08
N VAL A 256 18.05 -13.71 -8.88
CA VAL A 256 18.34 -12.89 -7.71
C VAL A 256 17.17 -11.93 -7.50
N VAL A 257 16.72 -11.75 -6.25
CA VAL A 257 15.60 -10.87 -5.90
C VAL A 257 15.98 -9.93 -4.76
N VAL A 258 15.50 -8.68 -4.84
CA VAL A 258 15.52 -7.70 -3.75
C VAL A 258 14.09 -7.17 -3.57
N THR A 259 13.59 -7.15 -2.34
CA THR A 259 12.33 -6.49 -2.00
C THR A 259 12.59 -5.18 -1.28
N ALA A 260 11.71 -4.18 -1.46
CA ALA A 260 11.79 -2.90 -0.79
C ALA A 260 10.39 -2.44 -0.34
N GLU A 261 10.26 -2.12 0.95
CA GLU A 261 8.99 -1.78 1.60
C GLU A 261 9.17 -0.75 2.71
N ASN A 262 8.26 0.23 2.80
CA ASN A 262 8.20 1.17 3.95
C ASN A 262 7.48 0.49 5.12
N HIS A 263 8.08 -0.58 5.60
CA HIS A 263 7.53 -1.48 6.59
C HIS A 263 8.69 -2.25 7.25
N THR A 264 8.43 -2.96 8.35
CA THR A 264 9.44 -3.89 8.88
C THR A 264 9.73 -4.99 7.86
N VAL A 265 10.98 -5.45 7.82
CA VAL A 265 11.36 -6.62 6.97
C VAL A 265 10.70 -7.93 7.42
N LEU A 266 10.00 -7.92 8.57
CA LEU A 266 9.33 -9.09 9.12
C LEU A 266 7.88 -9.17 8.66
N GLY A 267 7.54 -10.17 7.87
CA GLY A 267 6.16 -10.53 7.52
C GLY A 267 5.44 -9.64 6.50
N GLY A 268 6.05 -8.55 6.01
CA GLY A 268 5.45 -7.68 4.97
C GLY A 268 5.60 -8.23 3.55
N LEU A 269 5.86 -7.35 2.58
CA LEU A 269 6.10 -7.70 1.18
C LEU A 269 7.26 -8.71 1.04
N GLY A 270 8.39 -8.42 1.69
CA GLY A 270 9.58 -9.28 1.64
C GLY A 270 9.32 -10.66 2.23
N GLY A 271 8.46 -10.77 3.25
CA GLY A 271 7.98 -12.05 3.79
C GLY A 271 7.13 -12.81 2.77
N ALA A 272 6.14 -12.15 2.16
CA ALA A 272 5.27 -12.76 1.15
C ALA A 272 6.05 -13.28 -0.07
N VAL A 273 7.03 -12.50 -0.55
CA VAL A 273 7.91 -12.92 -1.65
C VAL A 273 8.81 -14.09 -1.23
N ALA A 274 9.34 -14.06 0.01
CA ALA A 274 10.19 -15.14 0.52
C ALA A 274 9.44 -16.47 0.62
N GLU A 275 8.18 -16.45 1.07
CA GLU A 275 7.31 -17.64 1.13
C GLU A 275 7.14 -18.26 -0.27
N VAL A 276 6.73 -17.47 -1.25
CA VAL A 276 6.55 -17.94 -2.64
C VAL A 276 7.85 -18.45 -3.25
N LEU A 277 8.96 -17.73 -3.03
CA LEU A 277 10.25 -18.15 -3.61
C LEU A 277 10.81 -19.37 -2.91
N GLY A 278 10.59 -19.52 -1.61
CA GLY A 278 11.00 -20.71 -0.84
C GLY A 278 10.35 -21.98 -1.36
N ASP A 279 9.08 -21.90 -1.70
CA ASP A 279 8.30 -23.06 -2.18
C ASP A 279 8.56 -23.37 -3.66
N GLU A 280 8.69 -22.34 -4.53
CA GLU A 280 8.56 -22.50 -5.98
C GLU A 280 9.86 -22.22 -6.77
N CYS A 281 10.74 -21.37 -6.25
CA CYS A 281 11.93 -20.89 -6.96
C CYS A 281 12.98 -20.33 -6.00
N PRO A 282 13.67 -21.17 -5.23
CA PRO A 282 14.68 -20.70 -4.27
C PRO A 282 15.83 -19.97 -4.97
N VAL A 283 15.95 -18.67 -4.68
CA VAL A 283 17.03 -17.80 -5.18
C VAL A 283 17.51 -16.87 -4.06
N PRO A 284 18.74 -16.30 -4.14
CA PRO A 284 19.19 -15.29 -3.20
C PRO A 284 18.20 -14.12 -3.13
N LEU A 285 17.68 -13.87 -1.91
CA LEU A 285 16.76 -12.79 -1.60
C LEU A 285 17.39 -11.83 -0.58
N ARG A 286 17.32 -10.54 -0.86
CA ARG A 286 17.62 -9.47 0.12
C ARG A 286 16.37 -8.60 0.33
N ARG A 287 16.17 -8.18 1.57
CA ARG A 287 15.01 -7.35 1.95
C ARG A 287 15.49 -6.00 2.44
N VAL A 288 14.98 -4.93 1.83
CA VAL A 288 15.16 -3.53 2.23
C VAL A 288 13.88 -3.09 2.93
N GLY A 289 14.00 -2.61 4.15
CA GLY A 289 12.91 -2.23 5.03
C GLY A 289 13.43 -1.99 6.44
N ILE A 290 12.55 -1.58 7.35
CA ILE A 290 12.89 -1.28 8.73
C ILE A 290 13.28 -2.57 9.47
N ARG A 291 14.43 -2.56 10.14
CA ARG A 291 14.92 -3.73 10.89
C ARG A 291 14.50 -3.60 12.34
N ASP A 292 13.87 -4.59 12.86
CA ASP A 292 13.44 -4.83 14.26
C ASP A 292 13.69 -3.67 15.26
N GLU A 293 13.26 -2.47 14.87
CA GLU A 293 13.36 -1.25 15.66
C GLU A 293 12.13 -0.37 15.42
N PHE A 294 11.75 0.40 16.44
CA PHE A 294 10.69 1.39 16.30
C PHE A 294 11.18 2.61 15.51
N GLY A 295 10.24 3.25 14.80
CA GLY A 295 10.50 4.54 14.20
C GLY A 295 10.70 5.63 15.27
N THR A 296 11.26 6.75 14.87
CA THR A 296 11.45 7.95 15.72
C THR A 296 10.89 9.19 15.04
N SER A 297 10.71 10.27 15.81
CA SER A 297 10.33 11.57 15.24
C SER A 297 11.52 12.21 14.55
N GLY A 298 11.25 12.92 13.46
CA GLY A 298 12.25 13.65 12.67
C GLY A 298 11.75 13.95 11.26
N PRO A 299 12.44 14.78 10.49
CA PRO A 299 12.11 15.03 9.09
C PRO A 299 12.24 13.73 8.26
N LEU A 300 11.37 13.55 7.26
CA LEU A 300 11.39 12.31 6.45
C LEU A 300 12.68 12.14 5.64
N GLU A 301 13.30 13.24 5.24
CA GLU A 301 14.59 13.28 4.57
C GLU A 301 15.74 12.73 5.42
N GLU A 302 15.61 12.73 6.74
CA GLU A 302 16.55 12.12 7.69
C GLU A 302 16.12 10.70 8.08
N LEU A 303 14.80 10.49 8.26
CA LEU A 303 14.28 9.20 8.68
C LEU A 303 14.49 8.11 7.62
N PHE A 304 14.22 8.40 6.35
CA PHE A 304 14.37 7.39 5.31
C PHE A 304 15.81 6.90 5.14
N PRO A 305 16.85 7.77 5.11
CA PRO A 305 18.24 7.30 5.16
C PRO A 305 18.58 6.53 6.45
N ARG A 306 18.12 6.98 7.60
CA ARG A 306 18.36 6.31 8.89
C ARG A 306 17.87 4.86 8.92
N TYR A 307 16.75 4.59 8.25
CA TYR A 307 16.14 3.25 8.21
C TYR A 307 16.40 2.52 6.88
N ASP A 308 17.41 2.92 6.13
CA ASP A 308 17.80 2.32 4.84
C ASP A 308 16.66 2.28 3.79
N LEU A 309 15.68 3.19 3.87
CA LEU A 309 14.57 3.27 2.91
C LEU A 309 14.95 4.12 1.69
N THR A 310 16.12 3.88 1.13
CA THR A 310 16.70 4.67 0.05
C THR A 310 17.04 3.84 -1.19
N SER A 311 17.24 4.53 -2.31
CA SER A 311 17.70 3.88 -3.55
C SER A 311 19.10 3.29 -3.42
N GLU A 312 19.97 3.92 -2.61
CA GLU A 312 21.32 3.47 -2.32
C GLU A 312 21.31 2.14 -1.56
N ALA A 313 20.41 2.00 -0.57
CA ALA A 313 20.21 0.75 0.16
C ALA A 313 19.72 -0.38 -0.78
N VAL A 314 18.80 -0.07 -1.69
CA VAL A 314 18.34 -1.02 -2.73
C VAL A 314 19.51 -1.42 -3.64
N CYS A 315 20.35 -0.46 -4.09
CA CYS A 315 21.55 -0.74 -4.89
C CYS A 315 22.54 -1.65 -4.14
N GLY A 316 22.79 -1.35 -2.86
CA GLY A 316 23.67 -2.15 -2.00
C GLY A 316 23.16 -3.58 -1.84
N ALA A 317 21.86 -3.75 -1.57
CA ALA A 317 21.20 -5.03 -1.47
C ALA A 317 21.28 -5.82 -2.78
N ALA A 318 21.09 -5.17 -3.93
CA ALA A 318 21.18 -5.78 -5.25
C ALA A 318 22.59 -6.32 -5.55
N ARG A 319 23.62 -5.50 -5.33
CA ARG A 319 25.01 -5.91 -5.51
C ARG A 319 25.40 -7.08 -4.58
N ALA A 320 24.98 -7.01 -3.31
CA ALA A 320 25.23 -8.08 -2.34
C ALA A 320 24.52 -9.39 -2.72
N ALA A 321 23.28 -9.30 -3.23
CA ALA A 321 22.53 -10.48 -3.67
C ALA A 321 23.13 -11.11 -4.94
N ILE A 322 23.55 -10.30 -5.91
CA ILE A 322 24.26 -10.78 -7.13
C ILE A 322 25.55 -11.49 -6.75
N LYS A 323 26.34 -10.93 -5.82
CA LYS A 323 27.57 -11.56 -5.33
C LYS A 323 27.31 -12.89 -4.62
N ALA A 324 26.19 -13.03 -3.95
CA ALA A 324 25.81 -14.27 -3.27
C ALA A 324 25.29 -15.36 -4.22
N LYS A 325 24.95 -15.03 -5.47
CA LYS A 325 24.56 -15.97 -6.51
C LYS A 325 25.76 -16.63 -7.18
N ALA A 326 26.91 -15.90 -7.27
CA ALA A 326 28.15 -16.37 -7.87
C ALA A 326 28.86 -17.40 -6.97
#